data_b9d92952337f2590bace99267085e3e3
#
_entry.id   b9d92952337f2590bace99267085e3e3
#
_cell.length_a   1.000
_cell.length_b   1.000
_cell.length_c   1.000
_cell.angle_alpha   90.00
_cell.angle_beta   90.00
_cell.angle_gamma   90.00
#
_symmetry.space_group_name_H-M   'P 1'
#
loop_
_entity.id
_entity.type
_entity.pdbx_description
1 polymer ?
#
loop_
_entity_poly.entity_id
_entity_poly.type
_entity_poly.pdbx_seq_one_letter_code
_entity_poly.pdbx_strand_id
1 'polypeptide(L)'
;MKIKAFSDKQAKVMTWWANEAISKKYNAVIADGSIRSGKTMSMSLSFVLWAMTNFDGCNFAVCGKTVGSCRRNVIKPLLDMIRKRYVIQDKRSENLIVVQKGERCNYFYLFGGKDESSQDLIQGITLAGVMLDEVALMPRSFVEQALGRCSVTGSRFWFNCNPDNPYHWFYQEWIQKADEKKALYLHFTMDDNLTLSEEVKSRYYSLYTGNFFERYILGRWVSADGLIYPMFSKEKCVVPTEERHCSQYYVSIDYGTLNPFSAGLWGKSSGNIWYRIREYYYDGRNNRIQKTDEEYYNELVKLIDRLPITAVIVDPSAASFITVIRKHGRYTVYKADNAVLDGIRLTATCIQQGLIMFNDCCTNTFAEFASYVWDTQHSQKTGEDKPLKEHDHAMDDIRYFCSTVLAKNGLPGIVKLRR
;
A
#
# COMPACT_ATOMS: atom_id res chain seq x y z
N MET A 1 -10.41 -22.70 1.01
CA MET A 1 -9.60 -22.62 -0.23
C MET A 1 -9.13 -24.02 -0.59
N LYS A 2 -9.45 -24.56 -1.78
CA LYS A 2 -8.91 -25.86 -2.24
C LYS A 2 -7.60 -25.57 -2.98
N ILE A 3 -6.46 -25.92 -2.40
CA ILE A 3 -5.16 -25.85 -3.08
C ILE A 3 -5.15 -27.02 -4.08
N LYS A 4 -5.08 -26.71 -5.37
CA LYS A 4 -5.08 -27.74 -6.43
C LYS A 4 -3.68 -28.32 -6.66
N ALA A 5 -2.67 -27.48 -6.66
CA ALA A 5 -1.26 -27.85 -6.81
C ALA A 5 -0.37 -26.70 -6.31
N PHE A 6 0.89 -26.99 -6.02
CA PHE A 6 1.94 -25.98 -5.79
C PHE A 6 2.79 -25.86 -7.07
N SER A 7 3.22 -24.65 -7.39
CA SER A 7 4.27 -24.45 -8.39
C SER A 7 5.63 -24.94 -7.85
N ASP A 8 6.60 -25.15 -8.74
CA ASP A 8 7.94 -25.59 -8.34
C ASP A 8 8.58 -24.64 -7.32
N LYS A 9 8.39 -23.33 -7.49
CA LYS A 9 8.91 -22.34 -6.53
C LYS A 9 8.19 -22.42 -5.18
N GLN A 10 6.87 -22.58 -5.18
CA GLN A 10 6.11 -22.80 -3.94
C GLN A 10 6.53 -24.10 -3.25
N ALA A 11 6.70 -25.19 -4.01
CA ALA A 11 7.18 -26.47 -3.48
C ALA A 11 8.61 -26.31 -2.89
N LYS A 12 9.48 -25.57 -3.55
CA LYS A 12 10.83 -25.28 -3.06
C LYS A 12 10.80 -24.48 -1.75
N VAL A 13 9.93 -23.45 -1.64
CA VAL A 13 9.70 -22.74 -0.37
C VAL A 13 9.20 -23.66 0.73
N MET A 14 8.31 -24.59 0.41
CA MET A 14 7.74 -25.52 1.39
C MET A 14 8.76 -26.51 1.94
N THR A 15 9.79 -26.89 1.17
CA THR A 15 10.68 -28.02 1.47
C THR A 15 12.15 -27.67 1.64
N TRP A 16 12.59 -26.43 1.42
CA TRP A 16 14.00 -26.02 1.45
C TRP A 16 14.71 -26.39 2.77
N TRP A 17 14.01 -26.28 3.87
CA TRP A 17 14.52 -26.56 5.21
C TRP A 17 14.59 -28.07 5.52
N ALA A 18 13.82 -28.90 4.80
CA ALA A 18 13.81 -30.35 4.92
C ALA A 18 14.77 -31.03 3.94
N ASN A 19 15.19 -30.35 2.85
CA ASN A 19 16.18 -30.85 1.92
C ASN A 19 17.59 -30.64 2.50
N GLU A 20 18.31 -31.71 2.77
CA GLU A 20 19.60 -31.66 3.47
C GLU A 20 20.65 -30.82 2.74
N ALA A 21 20.76 -30.93 1.41
CA ALA A 21 21.72 -30.15 0.61
C ALA A 21 21.40 -28.64 0.65
N ILE A 22 20.13 -28.28 0.61
CA ILE A 22 19.67 -26.87 0.66
C ILE A 22 19.80 -26.32 2.08
N SER A 23 19.36 -27.10 3.07
CA SER A 23 19.30 -26.67 4.48
C SER A 23 20.67 -26.49 5.13
N LYS A 24 21.70 -27.17 4.63
CA LYS A 24 23.10 -26.95 5.06
C LYS A 24 23.69 -25.66 4.44
N LYS A 25 23.23 -25.26 3.25
CA LYS A 25 23.74 -24.08 2.56
C LYS A 25 23.08 -22.79 3.02
N TYR A 26 21.77 -22.81 3.32
CA TYR A 26 20.96 -21.62 3.56
C TYR A 26 20.34 -21.59 4.96
N ASN A 27 20.37 -20.43 5.60
CA ASN A 27 19.73 -20.14 6.88
C ASN A 27 18.45 -19.30 6.73
N ALA A 28 18.21 -18.77 5.54
CA ALA A 28 17.07 -17.94 5.23
C ALA A 28 16.46 -18.30 3.87
N VAL A 29 15.21 -17.92 3.67
CA VAL A 29 14.54 -17.91 2.37
C VAL A 29 13.94 -16.55 2.10
N ILE A 30 14.16 -16.02 0.90
CA ILE A 30 13.60 -14.76 0.41
C ILE A 30 12.67 -15.09 -0.75
N ALA A 31 11.40 -14.72 -0.64
CA ALA A 31 10.42 -14.79 -1.72
C ALA A 31 9.99 -13.35 -2.07
N ASP A 32 10.50 -12.82 -3.16
CA ASP A 32 10.07 -11.52 -3.70
C ASP A 32 9.26 -11.69 -5.00
N GLY A 33 8.74 -10.60 -5.53
CA GLY A 33 8.10 -10.60 -6.84
C GLY A 33 6.67 -10.09 -6.82
N SER A 34 5.91 -10.43 -7.88
CA SER A 34 4.58 -9.85 -8.15
C SER A 34 3.56 -10.12 -7.06
N ILE A 35 2.55 -9.25 -6.97
CA ILE A 35 1.37 -9.50 -6.15
C ILE A 35 0.64 -10.76 -6.63
N ARG A 36 -0.16 -11.36 -5.73
CA ARG A 36 -1.00 -12.55 -6.02
C ARG A 36 -0.24 -13.81 -6.49
N SER A 37 1.07 -13.84 -6.40
CA SER A 37 1.89 -14.99 -6.78
C SER A 37 1.88 -16.16 -5.79
N GLY A 38 1.22 -16.00 -4.63
CA GLY A 38 1.08 -17.08 -3.62
C GLY A 38 2.23 -17.16 -2.63
N LYS A 39 3.14 -16.18 -2.61
CA LYS A 39 4.29 -16.10 -1.67
C LYS A 39 3.86 -16.24 -0.21
N THR A 40 3.03 -15.34 0.29
CA THR A 40 2.61 -15.30 1.71
C THR A 40 2.06 -16.65 2.19
N MET A 41 1.26 -17.31 1.36
CA MET A 41 0.66 -18.61 1.71
C MET A 41 1.72 -19.71 1.85
N SER A 42 2.59 -19.86 0.85
CA SER A 42 3.65 -20.88 0.87
C SER A 42 4.68 -20.60 1.96
N MET A 43 5.04 -19.34 2.20
CA MET A 43 5.99 -18.91 3.23
C MET A 43 5.44 -19.21 4.65
N SER A 44 4.21 -18.79 4.94
CA SER A 44 3.61 -19.01 6.26
C SER A 44 3.39 -20.49 6.59
N LEU A 45 2.95 -21.27 5.61
CA LEU A 45 2.79 -22.71 5.79
C LEU A 45 4.14 -23.41 5.99
N SER A 46 5.16 -23.07 5.17
CA SER A 46 6.53 -23.56 5.31
C SER A 46 7.09 -23.28 6.71
N PHE A 47 6.93 -22.03 7.18
CA PHE A 47 7.43 -21.60 8.49
C PHE A 47 6.85 -22.43 9.65
N VAL A 48 5.54 -22.58 9.67
CA VAL A 48 4.88 -23.37 10.74
C VAL A 48 5.22 -24.85 10.64
N LEU A 49 5.28 -25.43 9.44
CA LEU A 49 5.68 -26.84 9.27
C LEU A 49 7.11 -27.07 9.74
N TRP A 50 8.04 -26.18 9.41
CA TRP A 50 9.42 -26.24 9.89
C TRP A 50 9.50 -26.15 11.42
N ALA A 51 8.82 -25.16 12.00
CA ALA A 51 8.79 -24.97 13.45
C ALA A 51 8.27 -26.19 14.18
N MET A 52 7.12 -26.73 13.72
CA MET A 52 6.47 -27.89 14.33
C MET A 52 7.20 -29.21 14.06
N THR A 53 8.13 -29.26 13.10
CA THR A 53 8.95 -30.43 12.83
C THR A 53 10.22 -30.46 13.70
N ASN A 54 10.85 -29.30 13.90
CA ASN A 54 12.20 -29.24 14.46
C ASN A 54 12.27 -28.75 15.91
N PHE A 55 11.20 -28.13 16.46
CA PHE A 55 11.23 -27.52 17.78
C PHE A 55 10.05 -27.93 18.66
N ASP A 56 10.27 -27.83 19.97
CA ASP A 56 9.27 -27.98 21.00
C ASP A 56 9.48 -26.93 22.11
N GLY A 57 8.40 -26.36 22.63
CA GLY A 57 8.45 -25.34 23.67
C GLY A 57 9.07 -24.01 23.25
N CYS A 58 9.27 -23.75 21.94
CA CYS A 58 10.00 -22.60 21.45
C CYS A 58 9.08 -21.47 20.98
N ASN A 59 9.63 -20.23 21.05
CA ASN A 59 8.97 -19.04 20.56
C ASN A 59 9.39 -18.72 19.12
N PHE A 60 8.45 -18.23 18.33
CA PHE A 60 8.61 -17.81 16.95
C PHE A 60 7.93 -16.45 16.77
N ALA A 61 8.42 -15.64 15.84
CA ALA A 61 7.77 -14.38 15.49
C ALA A 61 7.18 -14.42 14.06
N VAL A 62 5.96 -13.91 13.91
CA VAL A 62 5.35 -13.61 12.60
C VAL A 62 5.11 -12.11 12.57
N CYS A 63 5.85 -11.41 11.70
CA CYS A 63 5.86 -9.96 11.61
C CYS A 63 5.12 -9.51 10.35
N GLY A 64 4.32 -8.47 10.47
CA GLY A 64 3.70 -7.75 9.36
C GLY A 64 3.85 -6.25 9.58
N LYS A 65 3.43 -5.41 8.63
CA LYS A 65 3.44 -3.95 8.81
C LYS A 65 2.65 -3.52 10.06
N THR A 66 1.52 -4.18 10.31
CA THR A 66 0.75 -4.03 11.56
C THR A 66 0.26 -5.41 12.02
N VAL A 67 0.02 -5.58 13.33
CA VAL A 67 -0.57 -6.82 13.86
C VAL A 67 -1.92 -7.13 13.20
N GLY A 68 -2.74 -6.09 12.96
CA GLY A 68 -4.04 -6.25 12.31
C GLY A 68 -3.94 -6.76 10.86
N SER A 69 -3.01 -6.25 10.05
CA SER A 69 -2.76 -6.74 8.69
C SER A 69 -2.18 -8.15 8.70
N CYS A 70 -1.22 -8.43 9.57
CA CYS A 70 -0.64 -9.75 9.77
C CYS A 70 -1.73 -10.79 10.08
N ARG A 71 -2.63 -10.50 11.02
CA ARG A 71 -3.73 -11.39 11.35
C ARG A 71 -4.66 -11.67 10.18
N ARG A 72 -5.02 -10.64 9.38
CA ARG A 72 -5.92 -10.81 8.22
C ARG A 72 -5.27 -11.56 7.07
N ASN A 73 -4.04 -11.18 6.73
CA ASN A 73 -3.41 -11.57 5.48
C ASN A 73 -2.58 -12.86 5.62
N VAL A 74 -1.98 -13.10 6.79
CA VAL A 74 -1.12 -14.24 7.06
C VAL A 74 -1.83 -15.26 7.95
N ILE A 75 -2.23 -14.86 9.15
CA ILE A 75 -2.66 -15.80 10.19
C ILE A 75 -4.00 -16.45 9.85
N LYS A 76 -5.03 -15.68 9.49
CA LYS A 76 -6.36 -16.26 9.20
C LYS A 76 -6.30 -17.33 8.10
N PRO A 77 -5.69 -17.08 6.92
CA PRO A 77 -5.54 -18.12 5.89
C PRO A 77 -4.70 -19.31 6.35
N LEU A 78 -3.62 -19.07 7.10
CA LEU A 78 -2.74 -20.11 7.63
C LEU A 78 -3.51 -21.03 8.56
N LEU A 79 -4.24 -20.48 9.54
CA LEU A 79 -5.02 -21.28 10.50
C LEU A 79 -6.08 -22.15 9.79
N ASP A 80 -6.71 -21.62 8.74
CA ASP A 80 -7.68 -22.40 7.94
C ASP A 80 -7.03 -23.61 7.25
N MET A 81 -5.75 -23.53 6.89
CA MET A 81 -5.00 -24.65 6.29
C MET A 81 -4.54 -25.70 7.30
N ILE A 82 -4.09 -25.27 8.49
CA ILE A 82 -3.43 -26.17 9.44
C ILE A 82 -4.36 -26.75 10.52
N ARG A 83 -5.56 -26.17 10.76
CA ARG A 83 -6.47 -26.58 11.84
C ARG A 83 -6.91 -28.05 11.81
N LYS A 84 -6.80 -28.71 10.67
CA LYS A 84 -7.08 -30.15 10.56
C LYS A 84 -5.94 -31.05 11.07
N ARG A 85 -4.73 -30.49 11.21
CA ARG A 85 -3.51 -31.22 11.59
C ARG A 85 -2.98 -30.87 12.97
N TYR A 86 -3.37 -29.67 13.48
CA TYR A 86 -2.86 -29.10 14.71
C TYR A 86 -4.01 -28.62 15.59
N VAL A 87 -3.85 -28.75 16.91
CA VAL A 87 -4.66 -28.01 17.88
C VAL A 87 -4.15 -26.60 17.97
N ILE A 88 -5.05 -25.61 17.88
CA ILE A 88 -4.70 -24.20 17.77
C ILE A 88 -5.44 -23.42 18.85
N GLN A 89 -4.71 -22.58 19.59
CA GLN A 89 -5.26 -21.58 20.51
C GLN A 89 -4.85 -20.18 20.04
N ASP A 90 -5.84 -19.35 19.68
CA ASP A 90 -5.62 -17.93 19.31
C ASP A 90 -5.85 -17.03 20.52
N LYS A 91 -4.80 -16.66 21.20
CA LYS A 91 -4.78 -15.75 22.35
C LYS A 91 -4.65 -14.31 21.87
N ARG A 92 -5.76 -13.71 21.45
CA ARG A 92 -5.79 -12.41 20.77
C ARG A 92 -5.27 -11.25 21.61
N SER A 93 -5.53 -11.25 22.91
CA SER A 93 -5.04 -10.20 23.84
C SER A 93 -3.51 -10.20 23.99
N GLU A 94 -2.89 -11.36 23.83
CA GLU A 94 -1.44 -11.54 23.91
C GLU A 94 -0.74 -11.46 22.54
N ASN A 95 -1.50 -11.29 21.45
CA ASN A 95 -1.00 -11.43 20.07
C ASN A 95 -0.23 -12.74 19.83
N LEU A 96 -0.72 -13.84 20.43
CA LEU A 96 -0.06 -15.14 20.46
C LEU A 96 -0.95 -16.21 19.82
N ILE A 97 -0.36 -17.05 18.96
CA ILE A 97 -0.94 -18.28 18.44
C ILE A 97 -0.15 -19.45 19.01
N VAL A 98 -0.82 -20.32 19.75
CA VAL A 98 -0.24 -21.58 20.23
C VAL A 98 -0.63 -22.69 19.25
N VAL A 99 0.36 -23.44 18.77
CA VAL A 99 0.17 -24.56 17.84
C VAL A 99 0.69 -25.84 18.50
N GLN A 100 -0.17 -26.86 18.62
CA GLN A 100 0.15 -28.12 19.29
C GLN A 100 -0.14 -29.33 18.41
N LYS A 101 0.70 -30.37 18.50
CA LYS A 101 0.50 -31.68 17.89
C LYS A 101 1.07 -32.76 18.78
N GLY A 102 0.22 -33.59 19.38
CA GLY A 102 0.64 -34.51 20.44
C GLY A 102 1.19 -33.77 21.64
N GLU A 103 2.37 -34.14 22.10
CA GLU A 103 3.06 -33.47 23.21
C GLU A 103 3.80 -32.18 22.77
N ARG A 104 4.10 -32.04 21.48
CA ARG A 104 4.85 -30.89 20.95
C ARG A 104 3.98 -29.63 20.88
N CYS A 105 4.49 -28.52 21.44
CA CYS A 105 3.80 -27.24 21.55
C CYS A 105 4.75 -26.09 21.26
N ASN A 106 4.39 -25.16 20.34
CA ASN A 106 5.18 -23.99 20.00
C ASN A 106 4.32 -22.73 19.99
N TYR A 107 4.97 -21.57 20.20
CA TYR A 107 4.38 -20.26 20.46
C TYR A 107 4.73 -19.28 19.34
N PHE A 108 3.75 -18.74 18.62
CA PHE A 108 3.92 -17.81 17.51
C PHE A 108 3.39 -16.44 17.90
N TYR A 109 4.31 -15.54 18.22
CA TYR A 109 4.00 -14.15 18.58
C TYR A 109 3.86 -13.27 17.33
N LEU A 110 2.85 -12.38 17.33
CA LEU A 110 2.54 -11.51 16.22
C LEU A 110 3.01 -10.09 16.53
N PHE A 111 3.86 -9.55 15.65
CA PHE A 111 4.40 -8.21 15.78
C PHE A 111 4.05 -7.33 14.58
N GLY A 112 3.95 -6.01 14.83
CA GLY A 112 3.80 -4.99 13.79
C GLY A 112 5.05 -4.15 13.70
N GLY A 113 5.69 -4.10 12.52
CA GLY A 113 6.83 -3.25 12.23
C GLY A 113 6.39 -2.01 11.44
N LYS A 114 5.65 -1.09 12.07
CA LYS A 114 5.10 0.08 11.39
C LYS A 114 6.10 1.23 11.26
N ASP A 115 6.89 1.46 12.28
CA ASP A 115 7.81 2.58 12.45
C ASP A 115 9.03 2.17 13.29
N GLU A 116 10.00 3.06 13.45
CA GLU A 116 11.26 2.80 14.16
C GLU A 116 11.04 2.41 15.64
N SER A 117 10.00 2.90 16.29
CA SER A 117 9.68 2.54 17.68
C SER A 117 9.19 1.10 17.83
N SER A 118 8.76 0.48 16.75
CA SER A 118 8.26 -0.91 16.74
C SER A 118 9.35 -1.92 17.12
N GLN A 119 10.64 -1.58 17.02
CA GLN A 119 11.75 -2.43 17.46
C GLN A 119 11.67 -2.78 18.96
N ASP A 120 11.10 -1.89 19.77
CA ASP A 120 10.98 -2.09 21.22
C ASP A 120 9.99 -3.22 21.58
N LEU A 121 9.03 -3.48 20.71
CA LEU A 121 8.00 -4.52 20.92
C LEU A 121 8.57 -5.94 20.89
N ILE A 122 9.70 -6.16 20.23
CA ILE A 122 10.32 -7.48 20.07
C ILE A 122 11.55 -7.65 20.99
N GLN A 123 11.81 -6.67 21.85
CA GLN A 123 12.90 -6.77 22.82
C GLN A 123 12.60 -7.83 23.90
N GLY A 124 13.64 -8.45 24.42
CA GLY A 124 13.57 -9.37 25.55
C GLY A 124 13.06 -10.79 25.24
N ILE A 125 12.52 -11.05 24.04
CA ILE A 125 12.10 -12.40 23.64
C ILE A 125 13.24 -13.16 22.98
N THR A 126 13.36 -14.47 23.31
CA THR A 126 14.25 -15.39 22.59
C THR A 126 13.43 -16.16 21.56
N LEU A 127 13.86 -16.14 20.30
CA LEU A 127 13.17 -16.75 19.17
C LEU A 127 13.97 -17.91 18.56
N ALA A 128 13.27 -18.93 18.10
CA ALA A 128 13.82 -20.00 17.26
C ALA A 128 13.69 -19.67 15.75
N GLY A 129 12.92 -18.66 15.38
CA GLY A 129 12.83 -18.22 14.00
C GLY A 129 11.84 -17.07 13.82
N VAL A 130 11.94 -16.40 12.66
CA VAL A 130 11.08 -15.29 12.31
C VAL A 130 10.63 -15.35 10.86
N MET A 131 9.36 -15.03 10.65
CA MET A 131 8.79 -14.76 9.33
C MET A 131 8.38 -13.29 9.25
N LEU A 132 8.86 -12.58 8.23
CA LEU A 132 8.53 -11.18 7.96
C LEU A 132 7.75 -11.09 6.64
N ASP A 133 6.46 -10.78 6.75
CA ASP A 133 5.57 -10.59 5.60
C ASP A 133 5.56 -9.11 5.21
N GLU A 134 5.78 -8.83 3.93
CA GLU A 134 5.97 -7.48 3.39
C GLU A 134 7.18 -6.76 4.03
N VAL A 135 8.34 -7.43 4.14
CA VAL A 135 9.54 -6.91 4.82
C VAL A 135 10.03 -5.58 4.24
N ALA A 136 9.84 -5.31 2.96
CA ALA A 136 10.15 -4.03 2.34
C ALA A 136 9.31 -2.84 2.88
N LEU A 137 8.24 -3.09 3.64
CA LEU A 137 7.45 -2.05 4.29
C LEU A 137 7.80 -1.85 5.77
N MET A 138 8.83 -2.54 6.27
CA MET A 138 9.26 -2.47 7.66
C MET A 138 10.55 -1.66 7.81
N PRO A 139 10.69 -0.89 8.90
CA PRO A 139 11.95 -0.23 9.22
C PRO A 139 13.08 -1.25 9.37
N ARG A 140 14.27 -0.86 8.91
CA ARG A 140 15.48 -1.68 9.01
C ARG A 140 15.78 -2.08 10.45
N SER A 141 15.69 -1.12 11.38
CA SER A 141 15.92 -1.33 12.82
C SER A 141 15.06 -2.44 13.40
N PHE A 142 13.75 -2.46 13.05
CA PHE A 142 12.83 -3.50 13.48
C PHE A 142 13.24 -4.88 12.96
N VAL A 143 13.60 -4.98 11.67
CA VAL A 143 14.01 -6.25 11.05
C VAL A 143 15.31 -6.75 11.68
N GLU A 144 16.34 -5.92 11.82
CA GLU A 144 17.61 -6.27 12.45
C GLU A 144 17.41 -6.73 13.90
N GLN A 145 16.52 -6.05 14.64
CA GLN A 145 16.18 -6.44 16.01
C GLN A 145 15.51 -7.82 16.05
N ALA A 146 14.55 -8.08 15.15
CA ALA A 146 13.87 -9.37 15.06
C ALA A 146 14.83 -10.53 14.77
N LEU A 147 15.78 -10.32 13.85
CA LEU A 147 16.81 -11.30 13.52
C LEU A 147 17.77 -11.53 14.71
N GLY A 148 18.16 -10.46 15.40
CA GLY A 148 19.01 -10.53 16.59
C GLY A 148 18.39 -11.31 17.76
N ARG A 149 17.06 -11.45 17.81
CA ARG A 149 16.37 -12.29 18.82
C ARG A 149 16.41 -13.80 18.51
N CYS A 150 16.74 -14.17 17.30
CA CYS A 150 16.79 -15.56 16.87
C CYS A 150 18.12 -16.22 17.31
N SER A 151 18.25 -16.54 18.60
CA SER A 151 19.47 -17.09 19.21
C SER A 151 19.39 -18.58 19.59
N VAL A 152 18.28 -19.23 19.27
CA VAL A 152 18.14 -20.69 19.44
C VAL A 152 18.94 -21.42 18.36
N THR A 153 19.64 -22.48 18.71
CA THR A 153 20.39 -23.30 17.74
C THR A 153 19.48 -23.81 16.64
N GLY A 154 19.86 -23.61 15.37
CA GLY A 154 19.06 -23.98 14.21
C GLY A 154 18.05 -22.93 13.78
N SER A 155 18.08 -21.72 14.35
CA SER A 155 17.21 -20.61 13.96
C SER A 155 17.29 -20.29 12.47
N ARG A 156 16.16 -19.92 11.87
CA ARG A 156 16.04 -19.60 10.44
C ARG A 156 15.05 -18.46 10.18
N PHE A 157 15.17 -17.86 8.97
CA PHE A 157 14.46 -16.64 8.59
C PHE A 157 13.64 -16.83 7.31
N TRP A 158 12.41 -16.28 7.28
CA TRP A 158 11.53 -16.22 6.11
C TRP A 158 11.21 -14.76 5.78
N PHE A 159 11.60 -14.30 4.60
CA PHE A 159 11.35 -12.95 4.11
C PHE A 159 10.44 -12.98 2.89
N ASN A 160 9.35 -12.26 2.95
CA ASN A 160 8.41 -12.10 1.84
C ASN A 160 8.20 -10.62 1.55
N CYS A 161 8.29 -10.21 0.27
CA CYS A 161 7.99 -8.84 -0.14
C CYS A 161 7.52 -8.74 -1.59
N ASN A 162 6.93 -7.59 -1.90
CA ASN A 162 6.83 -7.12 -3.27
C ASN A 162 7.99 -6.15 -3.53
N PRO A 163 8.46 -6.02 -4.78
CA PRO A 163 9.51 -5.09 -5.13
C PRO A 163 9.13 -3.63 -4.87
N ASP A 164 10.15 -2.85 -4.58
CA ASP A 164 10.07 -1.40 -4.42
C ASP A 164 11.20 -0.74 -5.23
N ASN A 165 11.81 0.30 -4.69
CA ASN A 165 12.93 1.00 -5.28
C ASN A 165 14.23 0.15 -5.18
N PRO A 166 15.09 0.09 -6.23
CA PRO A 166 16.34 -0.67 -6.18
C PRO A 166 17.37 -0.10 -5.19
N TYR A 167 17.19 1.13 -4.70
CA TYR A 167 18.01 1.69 -3.61
C TYR A 167 17.52 1.30 -2.22
N HIS A 168 16.43 0.58 -2.12
CA HIS A 168 15.87 0.12 -0.86
C HIS A 168 16.85 -0.79 -0.12
N TRP A 169 17.02 -0.57 1.20
CA TRP A 169 18.00 -1.28 2.04
C TRP A 169 17.90 -2.80 1.94
N PHE A 170 16.66 -3.35 1.90
CA PHE A 170 16.45 -4.80 1.85
C PHE A 170 16.93 -5.39 0.51
N TYR A 171 16.71 -4.67 -0.60
CA TYR A 171 17.22 -5.08 -1.92
C TYR A 171 18.75 -5.08 -1.94
N GLN A 172 19.38 -3.98 -1.48
CA GLN A 172 20.81 -3.80 -1.49
C GLN A 172 21.57 -4.78 -0.58
N GLU A 173 21.02 -5.05 0.61
CA GLU A 173 21.75 -5.80 1.63
C GLU A 173 21.33 -7.27 1.74
N TRP A 174 20.13 -7.63 1.29
CA TRP A 174 19.64 -8.98 1.37
C TRP A 174 19.46 -9.65 0.00
N ILE A 175 18.75 -9.01 -0.94
CA ILE A 175 18.46 -9.66 -2.23
C ILE A 175 19.72 -9.73 -3.10
N GLN A 176 20.43 -8.59 -3.26
CA GLN A 176 21.68 -8.56 -4.05
C GLN A 176 22.81 -9.37 -3.41
N LYS A 177 22.80 -9.54 -2.10
CA LYS A 177 23.79 -10.29 -1.32
C LYS A 177 23.26 -11.63 -0.79
N ALA A 178 22.28 -12.23 -1.47
CA ALA A 178 21.59 -13.40 -0.96
C ALA A 178 22.54 -14.58 -0.67
N ASP A 179 23.53 -14.83 -1.51
CA ASP A 179 24.53 -15.87 -1.27
C ASP A 179 25.43 -15.56 -0.05
N GLU A 180 25.88 -14.32 0.11
CA GLU A 180 26.67 -13.89 1.29
C GLU A 180 25.86 -14.04 2.59
N LYS A 181 24.57 -13.73 2.53
CA LYS A 181 23.61 -13.86 3.65
C LYS A 181 23.14 -15.30 3.87
N LYS A 182 23.62 -16.25 3.07
CA LYS A 182 23.13 -17.65 3.05
C LYS A 182 21.61 -17.72 2.96
N ALA A 183 21.03 -16.92 2.08
CA ALA A 183 19.60 -16.85 1.82
C ALA A 183 19.24 -17.51 0.48
N LEU A 184 18.29 -18.43 0.49
CA LEU A 184 17.72 -18.99 -0.71
C LEU A 184 16.79 -17.95 -1.34
N TYR A 185 17.22 -17.32 -2.43
CA TYR A 185 16.43 -16.32 -3.14
C TYR A 185 15.54 -16.96 -4.21
N LEU A 186 14.25 -16.60 -4.20
CA LEU A 186 13.24 -17.06 -5.15
C LEU A 186 12.37 -15.89 -5.60
N HIS A 187 12.45 -15.58 -6.89
CA HIS A 187 11.61 -14.55 -7.51
C HIS A 187 10.31 -15.15 -8.03
N PHE A 188 9.17 -14.56 -7.63
CA PHE A 188 7.82 -15.03 -7.95
C PHE A 188 7.10 -14.10 -8.93
N THR A 189 6.36 -14.70 -9.85
CA THR A 189 5.40 -14.01 -10.74
C THR A 189 3.97 -14.50 -10.47
N MET A 190 2.96 -13.86 -11.06
CA MET A 190 1.58 -14.34 -10.94
C MET A 190 1.38 -15.75 -11.51
N ASP A 191 2.23 -16.19 -12.44
CA ASP A 191 2.18 -17.54 -13.02
C ASP A 191 2.57 -18.64 -12.04
N ASP A 192 3.32 -18.30 -11.00
CA ASP A 192 3.64 -19.22 -9.90
C ASP A 192 2.43 -19.52 -9.00
N ASN A 193 1.30 -18.82 -9.19
CA ASN A 193 0.04 -19.10 -8.51
C ASN A 193 -0.93 -19.87 -9.41
N LEU A 194 -0.83 -21.19 -9.42
CA LEU A 194 -1.64 -22.07 -10.26
C LEU A 194 -3.15 -22.03 -9.97
N THR A 195 -3.57 -21.34 -8.92
CA THR A 195 -5.01 -21.16 -8.59
C THR A 195 -5.60 -19.88 -9.18
N LEU A 196 -4.78 -19.02 -9.78
CA LEU A 196 -5.20 -17.75 -10.33
C LEU A 196 -5.70 -17.95 -11.77
N SER A 197 -6.95 -17.58 -12.04
CA SER A 197 -7.51 -17.68 -13.40
C SER A 197 -6.95 -16.59 -14.33
N GLU A 198 -6.93 -16.86 -15.62
CA GLU A 198 -6.50 -15.87 -16.64
C GLU A 198 -7.35 -14.60 -16.63
N GLU A 199 -8.64 -14.71 -16.35
CA GLU A 199 -9.53 -13.57 -16.17
C GLU A 199 -9.04 -12.65 -15.02
N VAL A 200 -8.67 -13.24 -13.88
CA VAL A 200 -8.16 -12.49 -12.74
C VAL A 200 -6.79 -11.87 -13.06
N LYS A 201 -5.90 -12.59 -13.76
CA LYS A 201 -4.62 -12.05 -14.20
C LYS A 201 -4.83 -10.84 -15.13
N SER A 202 -5.65 -10.98 -16.18
CA SER A 202 -5.98 -9.90 -17.12
C SER A 202 -6.49 -8.65 -16.41
N ARG A 203 -7.35 -8.83 -15.39
CA ARG A 203 -7.82 -7.71 -14.56
C ARG A 203 -6.67 -7.02 -13.83
N TYR A 204 -5.71 -7.75 -13.26
CA TYR A 204 -4.56 -7.13 -12.62
C TYR A 204 -3.64 -6.42 -13.61
N TYR A 205 -3.44 -6.98 -14.80
CA TYR A 205 -2.69 -6.32 -15.88
C TYR A 205 -3.29 -4.97 -16.28
N SER A 206 -4.62 -4.83 -16.26
CA SER A 206 -5.30 -3.58 -16.59
C SER A 206 -5.37 -2.56 -15.44
N LEU A 207 -5.12 -2.99 -14.19
CA LEU A 207 -5.24 -2.13 -13.00
C LEU A 207 -4.01 -1.27 -12.73
N TYR A 208 -2.85 -1.67 -13.24
CA TYR A 208 -1.57 -1.02 -12.92
C TYR A 208 -0.90 -0.48 -14.17
N THR A 209 -0.18 0.62 -14.01
CA THR A 209 0.58 1.29 -15.07
C THR A 209 1.92 1.81 -14.56
N GLY A 210 2.85 2.12 -15.48
CA GLY A 210 4.16 2.70 -15.14
C GLY A 210 4.92 1.87 -14.11
N ASN A 211 5.55 2.53 -13.16
CA ASN A 211 6.38 1.89 -12.13
C ASN A 211 5.61 0.89 -11.26
N PHE A 212 4.31 1.12 -11.03
CA PHE A 212 3.49 0.17 -10.28
C PHE A 212 3.21 -1.11 -11.07
N PHE A 213 3.11 -1.05 -12.39
CA PHE A 213 3.02 -2.23 -13.24
C PHE A 213 4.32 -3.04 -13.18
N GLU A 214 5.46 -2.38 -13.33
CA GLU A 214 6.77 -3.02 -13.23
C GLU A 214 6.96 -3.73 -11.89
N ARG A 215 6.62 -3.06 -10.77
CA ARG A 215 6.81 -3.60 -9.42
C ARG A 215 5.80 -4.68 -9.06
N TYR A 216 4.51 -4.40 -9.22
CA TYR A 216 3.46 -5.27 -8.68
C TYR A 216 3.02 -6.36 -9.64
N ILE A 217 3.15 -6.14 -10.96
CA ILE A 217 2.75 -7.11 -11.97
C ILE A 217 3.96 -7.92 -12.45
N LEU A 218 5.02 -7.24 -12.88
CA LEU A 218 6.23 -7.91 -13.37
C LEU A 218 7.19 -8.33 -12.25
N GLY A 219 6.99 -7.81 -11.04
CA GLY A 219 7.81 -8.18 -9.88
C GLY A 219 9.22 -7.60 -9.92
N ARG A 220 9.45 -6.46 -10.57
CA ARG A 220 10.76 -5.86 -10.77
C ARG A 220 11.07 -4.77 -9.76
N TRP A 221 12.31 -4.73 -9.29
CA TRP A 221 12.84 -3.62 -8.51
C TRP A 221 13.23 -2.49 -9.45
N VAL A 222 12.41 -1.45 -9.53
CA VAL A 222 12.61 -0.31 -10.44
C VAL A 222 12.46 1.02 -9.69
N SER A 223 13.26 2.02 -10.07
CA SER A 223 13.12 3.37 -9.55
C SER A 223 11.83 4.02 -10.07
N ALA A 224 11.19 4.78 -9.22
CA ALA A 224 10.16 5.71 -9.67
C ALA A 224 10.85 6.99 -10.17
N ASP A 225 10.72 7.26 -11.45
CA ASP A 225 11.26 8.44 -12.11
C ASP A 225 10.28 9.01 -13.15
N GLY A 226 10.53 10.24 -13.62
CA GLY A 226 9.67 10.92 -14.57
C GLY A 226 8.31 11.33 -14.00
N LEU A 227 7.33 11.48 -14.88
CA LEU A 227 5.95 11.87 -14.51
C LEU A 227 5.28 10.81 -13.65
N ILE A 228 4.57 11.27 -12.63
CA ILE A 228 3.80 10.39 -11.73
C ILE A 228 2.56 9.82 -12.44
N TYR A 229 1.92 10.62 -13.31
CA TYR A 229 0.74 10.21 -14.08
C TYR A 229 0.99 10.23 -15.60
N PRO A 230 1.91 9.40 -16.14
CA PRO A 230 2.24 9.39 -17.57
C PRO A 230 1.07 8.94 -18.45
N MET A 231 0.03 8.29 -17.85
CA MET A 231 -1.18 7.86 -18.56
C MET A 231 -2.16 9.01 -18.82
N PHE A 232 -2.01 10.15 -18.16
CA PHE A 232 -2.87 11.31 -18.42
C PHE A 232 -2.57 11.90 -19.80
N SER A 233 -3.59 12.09 -20.63
CA SER A 233 -3.50 12.87 -21.86
C SER A 233 -4.78 13.68 -22.03
N LYS A 234 -4.66 14.89 -22.60
CA LYS A 234 -5.83 15.75 -22.80
C LYS A 234 -6.86 15.12 -23.74
N GLU A 235 -6.41 14.38 -24.75
CA GLU A 235 -7.29 13.74 -25.72
C GLU A 235 -8.17 12.64 -25.10
N LYS A 236 -7.68 11.96 -24.06
CA LYS A 236 -8.39 10.85 -23.40
C LYS A 236 -9.14 11.27 -22.15
N CYS A 237 -8.61 12.25 -21.40
CA CYS A 237 -9.06 12.55 -20.06
C CYS A 237 -9.83 13.88 -19.95
N VAL A 238 -9.80 14.73 -21.00
CA VAL A 238 -10.42 16.05 -20.97
C VAL A 238 -11.65 16.08 -21.87
N VAL A 239 -12.69 16.72 -21.38
CA VAL A 239 -13.97 16.89 -22.08
C VAL A 239 -14.38 18.37 -22.08
N PRO A 240 -15.15 18.82 -23.06
CA PRO A 240 -15.67 20.20 -23.06
C PRO A 240 -16.44 20.53 -21.78
N THR A 241 -16.30 21.75 -21.30
CA THR A 241 -17.10 22.26 -20.19
C THR A 241 -18.53 22.46 -20.66
N GLU A 242 -19.43 21.67 -20.10
CA GLU A 242 -20.87 21.71 -20.39
C GLU A 242 -21.67 21.39 -19.12
N GLU A 243 -22.95 21.75 -19.11
CA GLU A 243 -23.87 21.35 -18.06
C GLU A 243 -24.13 19.86 -18.12
N ARG A 244 -23.81 19.14 -17.03
CA ARG A 244 -24.06 17.71 -16.87
C ARG A 244 -24.96 17.45 -15.67
N HIS A 245 -25.98 16.66 -15.88
CA HIS A 245 -26.77 16.13 -14.76
C HIS A 245 -25.92 15.12 -13.98
N CYS A 246 -25.61 15.46 -12.75
CA CYS A 246 -24.88 14.60 -11.84
C CYS A 246 -25.74 14.22 -10.65
N SER A 247 -25.60 12.96 -10.23
CA SER A 247 -26.38 12.38 -9.11
C SER A 247 -25.81 12.72 -7.75
N GLN A 248 -24.52 13.04 -7.67
CA GLN A 248 -23.79 13.37 -6.44
C GLN A 248 -22.71 14.40 -6.74
N TYR A 249 -22.44 15.27 -5.75
CA TYR A 249 -21.39 16.27 -5.85
C TYR A 249 -20.51 16.27 -4.61
N TYR A 250 -19.20 16.47 -4.81
CA TYR A 250 -18.20 16.65 -3.76
C TYR A 250 -17.26 17.78 -4.12
N VAL A 251 -16.61 18.34 -3.11
CA VAL A 251 -15.44 19.20 -3.32
C VAL A 251 -14.26 18.57 -2.61
N SER A 252 -13.11 18.50 -3.26
CA SER A 252 -11.83 18.14 -2.65
C SER A 252 -10.94 19.37 -2.56
N ILE A 253 -10.20 19.52 -1.46
CA ILE A 253 -9.41 20.71 -1.17
C ILE A 253 -8.04 20.29 -0.64
N ASP A 254 -6.99 20.78 -1.30
CA ASP A 254 -5.65 20.93 -0.74
C ASP A 254 -5.46 22.38 -0.26
N TYR A 255 -5.28 22.54 1.05
CA TYR A 255 -5.27 23.84 1.70
C TYR A 255 -3.87 24.39 1.82
N GLY A 256 -3.63 25.54 1.19
CA GLY A 256 -2.41 26.32 1.33
C GLY A 256 -2.71 27.79 1.65
N THR A 257 -1.89 28.41 2.48
CA THR A 257 -1.98 29.86 2.78
C THR A 257 -1.00 30.67 1.95
N LEU A 258 0.29 30.34 1.98
CA LEU A 258 1.34 30.87 1.09
C LEU A 258 1.52 29.98 -0.13
N ASN A 259 1.49 28.68 0.07
CA ASN A 259 1.43 27.71 -1.02
C ASN A 259 0.04 27.77 -1.67
N PRO A 260 -0.11 27.31 -2.89
CA PRO A 260 -1.39 27.31 -3.57
C PRO A 260 -2.49 26.62 -2.78
N PHE A 261 -3.68 27.18 -2.83
CA PHE A 261 -4.93 26.56 -2.42
C PHE A 261 -5.57 25.99 -3.68
N SER A 262 -5.82 24.68 -3.68
CA SER A 262 -6.49 24.00 -4.78
C SER A 262 -7.81 23.38 -4.32
N ALA A 263 -8.88 23.63 -5.06
CA ALA A 263 -10.18 23.01 -4.83
C ALA A 263 -10.80 22.51 -6.15
N GLY A 264 -11.25 21.27 -6.17
CA GLY A 264 -11.95 20.65 -7.29
C GLY A 264 -13.40 20.33 -6.96
N LEU A 265 -14.32 20.81 -7.79
CA LEU A 265 -15.73 20.43 -7.73
C LEU A 265 -15.95 19.19 -8.60
N TRP A 266 -16.45 18.11 -8.00
CA TRP A 266 -16.69 16.83 -8.65
C TRP A 266 -18.17 16.51 -8.75
N GLY A 267 -18.58 15.96 -9.90
CA GLY A 267 -19.94 15.49 -10.14
C GLY A 267 -19.97 14.08 -10.70
N LYS A 268 -20.85 13.22 -10.19
CA LYS A 268 -21.03 11.83 -10.63
C LYS A 268 -22.09 11.73 -11.71
N SER A 269 -21.73 11.29 -12.92
CA SER A 269 -22.67 11.04 -14.00
C SER A 269 -23.40 9.70 -13.83
N SER A 270 -24.42 9.46 -14.68
CA SER A 270 -25.19 8.21 -14.73
C SER A 270 -24.33 6.97 -15.04
N GLY A 271 -23.21 7.13 -15.77
CA GLY A 271 -22.26 6.06 -16.12
C GLY A 271 -21.23 5.72 -15.04
N ASN A 272 -21.40 6.17 -13.79
CA ASN A 272 -20.42 6.05 -12.71
C ASN A 272 -19.06 6.75 -12.97
N ILE A 273 -19.00 7.61 -13.97
CA ILE A 273 -17.83 8.44 -14.25
C ILE A 273 -17.95 9.71 -13.42
N TRP A 274 -16.85 10.12 -12.82
CA TRP A 274 -16.76 11.37 -12.07
C TRP A 274 -16.08 12.44 -12.92
N TYR A 275 -16.67 13.60 -12.98
CA TYR A 275 -16.13 14.75 -13.68
C TYR A 275 -15.64 15.80 -12.69
N ARG A 276 -14.37 16.24 -12.85
CA ARG A 276 -13.91 17.49 -12.23
C ARG A 276 -14.53 18.63 -13.05
N ILE A 277 -15.66 19.16 -12.56
CA ILE A 277 -16.52 20.09 -13.30
C ILE A 277 -15.90 21.48 -13.33
N ARG A 278 -15.34 21.91 -12.20
CA ARG A 278 -14.72 23.22 -12.01
C ARG A 278 -13.54 23.09 -11.05
N GLU A 279 -12.61 24.03 -11.14
CA GLU A 279 -11.57 24.21 -10.16
C GLU A 279 -11.51 25.64 -9.63
N TYR A 280 -11.05 25.79 -8.39
CA TYR A 280 -10.58 27.03 -7.85
C TYR A 280 -9.12 26.84 -7.44
N TYR A 281 -8.24 27.71 -7.97
CA TYR A 281 -6.81 27.63 -7.70
C TYR A 281 -6.28 29.02 -7.36
N TYR A 282 -5.62 29.16 -6.21
CA TYR A 282 -5.08 30.45 -5.76
C TYR A 282 -3.69 30.28 -5.18
N ASP A 283 -2.71 30.90 -5.85
CA ASP A 283 -1.32 30.92 -5.40
C ASP A 283 -1.05 32.23 -4.66
N GLY A 284 -1.05 32.17 -3.31
CA GLY A 284 -0.81 33.34 -2.45
C GLY A 284 0.58 33.91 -2.59
N ARG A 285 1.59 33.09 -2.92
CA ARG A 285 2.97 33.52 -3.13
C ARG A 285 3.12 34.37 -4.41
N ASN A 286 2.60 33.85 -5.51
CA ASN A 286 2.65 34.53 -6.79
C ASN A 286 1.80 35.81 -6.79
N ASN A 287 0.65 35.78 -6.14
CA ASN A 287 -0.23 36.94 -6.01
C ASN A 287 0.26 37.96 -4.95
N ARG A 288 1.24 37.57 -4.11
CA ARG A 288 1.75 38.40 -2.99
C ARG A 288 0.68 38.84 -1.99
N ILE A 289 -0.44 38.13 -1.94
CA ILE A 289 -1.57 38.37 -1.06
C ILE A 289 -1.99 37.05 -0.47
N GLN A 290 -2.04 37.00 0.84
CA GLN A 290 -2.53 35.84 1.58
C GLN A 290 -4.01 36.03 1.89
N LYS A 291 -4.84 35.05 1.56
CA LYS A 291 -6.26 35.01 1.93
C LYS A 291 -6.45 34.41 3.31
N THR A 292 -7.46 34.91 4.00
CA THR A 292 -7.95 34.36 5.26
C THR A 292 -8.83 33.13 5.01
N ASP A 293 -9.07 32.33 6.06
CA ASP A 293 -9.99 31.18 5.98
C ASP A 293 -11.41 31.57 5.57
N GLU A 294 -11.90 32.75 6.01
CA GLU A 294 -13.21 33.28 5.62
C GLU A 294 -13.26 33.68 4.14
N GLU A 295 -12.19 34.25 3.61
CA GLU A 295 -12.12 34.56 2.18
C GLU A 295 -12.08 33.28 1.34
N TYR A 296 -11.34 32.25 1.77
CA TYR A 296 -11.35 30.94 1.10
C TYR A 296 -12.74 30.27 1.23
N TYR A 297 -13.43 30.42 2.35
CA TYR A 297 -14.79 29.93 2.47
C TYR A 297 -15.75 30.62 1.49
N ASN A 298 -15.62 31.91 1.28
CA ASN A 298 -16.43 32.64 0.31
C ASN A 298 -16.15 32.18 -1.14
N GLU A 299 -14.88 31.85 -1.48
CA GLU A 299 -14.54 31.28 -2.77
C GLU A 299 -15.10 29.85 -2.92
N LEU A 300 -15.06 29.05 -1.85
CA LEU A 300 -15.69 27.73 -1.83
C LEU A 300 -17.21 27.82 -2.11
N VAL A 301 -17.90 28.77 -1.51
CA VAL A 301 -19.34 29.03 -1.76
C VAL A 301 -19.58 29.39 -3.23
N LYS A 302 -18.73 30.22 -3.82
CA LYS A 302 -18.82 30.59 -5.25
C LYS A 302 -18.56 29.37 -6.17
N LEU A 303 -17.54 28.54 -5.85
CA LEU A 303 -17.23 27.36 -6.61
C LEU A 303 -18.39 26.34 -6.64
N ILE A 304 -19.03 26.17 -5.48
CA ILE A 304 -20.18 25.26 -5.30
C ILE A 304 -21.45 25.82 -5.94
N ASP A 305 -21.64 27.14 -5.86
CA ASP A 305 -22.84 27.85 -6.27
C ASP A 305 -24.10 27.25 -5.57
N ARG A 306 -25.08 26.76 -6.34
CA ARG A 306 -26.34 26.19 -5.82
C ARG A 306 -26.36 24.66 -5.81
N LEU A 307 -25.24 24.01 -6.15
CA LEU A 307 -25.19 22.55 -6.25
C LEU A 307 -25.35 21.85 -4.89
N PRO A 308 -26.09 20.73 -4.82
CA PRO A 308 -26.32 19.99 -3.59
C PRO A 308 -25.06 19.13 -3.25
N ILE A 309 -24.10 19.73 -2.55
CA ILE A 309 -22.85 19.06 -2.19
C ILE A 309 -23.09 18.02 -1.10
N THR A 310 -22.63 16.79 -1.32
CA THR A 310 -22.65 15.70 -0.33
C THR A 310 -21.66 15.97 0.79
N ALA A 311 -20.44 16.36 0.47
CA ALA A 311 -19.43 16.75 1.45
C ALA A 311 -18.28 17.54 0.79
N VAL A 312 -17.54 18.28 1.62
CA VAL A 312 -16.25 18.90 1.31
C VAL A 312 -15.15 18.03 1.95
N ILE A 313 -14.18 17.60 1.16
CA ILE A 313 -13.04 16.77 1.58
C ILE A 313 -11.85 17.70 1.76
N VAL A 314 -11.26 17.72 2.94
CA VAL A 314 -10.18 18.67 3.28
C VAL A 314 -9.03 17.91 3.92
N ASP A 315 -7.79 18.31 3.60
CA ASP A 315 -6.60 17.78 4.28
C ASP A 315 -6.77 17.87 5.80
N PRO A 316 -6.52 16.79 6.55
CA PRO A 316 -6.60 16.79 8.01
C PRO A 316 -5.75 17.86 8.71
N SER A 317 -4.67 18.32 8.09
CA SER A 317 -3.76 19.34 8.61
C SER A 317 -4.37 20.75 8.60
N ALA A 318 -5.38 21.01 7.74
CA ALA A 318 -6.08 22.29 7.62
C ALA A 318 -7.12 22.53 8.72
N ALA A 319 -6.73 22.39 9.98
CA ALA A 319 -7.65 22.41 11.12
C ALA A 319 -8.44 23.73 11.27
N SER A 320 -7.81 24.88 10.96
CA SER A 320 -8.44 26.19 11.01
C SER A 320 -9.55 26.30 9.98
N PHE A 321 -9.27 25.97 8.72
CA PHE A 321 -10.22 26.02 7.63
C PHE A 321 -11.39 25.04 7.83
N ILE A 322 -11.11 23.81 8.30
CA ILE A 322 -12.14 22.84 8.69
C ILE A 322 -13.07 23.43 9.75
N THR A 323 -12.51 24.16 10.72
CA THR A 323 -13.29 24.81 11.78
C THR A 323 -14.20 25.90 11.21
N VAL A 324 -13.71 26.71 10.28
CA VAL A 324 -14.51 27.75 9.60
C VAL A 324 -15.68 27.13 8.83
N ILE A 325 -15.43 26.11 7.99
CA ILE A 325 -16.51 25.44 7.24
C ILE A 325 -17.57 24.88 8.18
N ARG A 326 -17.16 24.26 9.29
CA ARG A 326 -18.10 23.70 10.30
C ARG A 326 -18.89 24.77 11.04
N LYS A 327 -18.27 25.92 11.33
CA LYS A 327 -18.93 27.05 12.00
C LYS A 327 -20.06 27.62 11.14
N HIS A 328 -19.87 27.71 9.85
CA HIS A 328 -20.94 28.12 8.92
C HIS A 328 -22.09 27.10 8.81
N GLY A 329 -21.83 25.80 9.12
CA GLY A 329 -22.87 24.77 9.21
C GLY A 329 -23.54 24.37 7.88
N ARG A 330 -23.10 24.95 6.74
CA ARG A 330 -23.73 24.71 5.44
C ARG A 330 -23.28 23.41 4.76
N TYR A 331 -22.03 22.99 4.99
CA TYR A 331 -21.43 21.85 4.31
C TYR A 331 -20.91 20.80 5.30
N THR A 332 -21.14 19.52 5.00
CA THR A 332 -20.50 18.41 5.71
C THR A 332 -19.03 18.34 5.35
N VAL A 333 -18.14 18.18 6.34
CA VAL A 333 -16.70 18.08 6.13
C VAL A 333 -16.20 16.67 6.40
N TYR A 334 -15.55 16.07 5.42
CA TYR A 334 -14.77 14.83 5.56
C TYR A 334 -13.26 15.16 5.60
N LYS A 335 -12.56 14.56 6.54
CA LYS A 335 -11.10 14.57 6.53
C LYS A 335 -10.62 13.64 5.41
N ALA A 336 -9.69 14.13 4.59
CA ALA A 336 -9.10 13.37 3.51
C ALA A 336 -8.33 12.14 4.03
N ASP A 337 -8.35 11.06 3.27
CA ASP A 337 -7.34 10.01 3.38
C ASP A 337 -6.11 10.50 2.60
N ASN A 338 -5.06 10.88 3.32
CA ASN A 338 -3.89 11.55 2.78
C ASN A 338 -2.67 10.62 2.56
N ALA A 339 -2.86 9.28 2.57
CA ALA A 339 -1.81 8.34 2.22
C ALA A 339 -1.26 8.62 0.80
N VAL A 340 0.04 8.95 0.70
CA VAL A 340 0.62 9.47 -0.55
C VAL A 340 0.72 8.39 -1.61
N LEU A 341 1.55 7.38 -1.44
CA LEU A 341 1.83 6.37 -2.48
C LEU A 341 0.60 5.54 -2.85
N ASP A 342 -0.22 5.16 -1.87
CA ASP A 342 -1.46 4.42 -2.13
C ASP A 342 -2.48 5.28 -2.87
N GLY A 343 -2.56 6.57 -2.50
CA GLY A 343 -3.43 7.53 -3.16
C GLY A 343 -3.00 7.80 -4.60
N ILE A 344 -1.69 7.96 -4.86
CA ILE A 344 -1.14 8.09 -6.22
C ILE A 344 -1.52 6.88 -7.07
N ARG A 345 -1.30 5.66 -6.55
CA ARG A 345 -1.65 4.42 -7.24
C ARG A 345 -3.14 4.34 -7.56
N LEU A 346 -3.99 4.70 -6.61
CA LEU A 346 -5.44 4.70 -6.80
C LEU A 346 -5.85 5.72 -7.86
N THR A 347 -5.32 6.94 -7.80
CA THR A 347 -5.58 8.00 -8.78
C THR A 347 -5.14 7.59 -10.18
N ALA A 348 -3.93 7.01 -10.31
CA ALA A 348 -3.44 6.45 -11.58
C ALA A 348 -4.41 5.42 -12.17
N THR A 349 -4.91 4.51 -11.33
CA THR A 349 -5.92 3.52 -11.74
C THR A 349 -7.23 4.18 -12.19
N CYS A 350 -7.70 5.20 -11.47
CA CYS A 350 -8.93 5.93 -11.83
C CYS A 350 -8.80 6.65 -13.19
N ILE A 351 -7.64 7.26 -13.46
CA ILE A 351 -7.33 7.90 -14.75
C ILE A 351 -7.29 6.84 -15.85
N GLN A 352 -6.53 5.76 -15.65
CA GLN A 352 -6.34 4.70 -16.64
C GLN A 352 -7.65 4.03 -17.05
N GLN A 353 -8.58 3.87 -16.12
CA GLN A 353 -9.87 3.24 -16.34
C GLN A 353 -10.97 4.23 -16.81
N GLY A 354 -10.65 5.52 -16.95
CA GLY A 354 -11.63 6.55 -17.33
C GLY A 354 -12.72 6.76 -16.27
N LEU A 355 -12.45 6.47 -15.00
CA LEU A 355 -13.40 6.67 -13.90
C LEU A 355 -13.48 8.12 -13.45
N ILE A 356 -12.44 8.90 -13.75
CA ILE A 356 -12.38 10.36 -13.55
C ILE A 356 -12.04 11.04 -14.86
N MET A 357 -12.74 12.12 -15.15
CA MET A 357 -12.58 12.98 -16.32
C MET A 357 -12.51 14.43 -15.87
N PHE A 358 -12.03 15.30 -16.70
CA PHE A 358 -11.78 16.70 -16.36
C PHE A 358 -12.42 17.62 -17.41
N ASN A 359 -13.15 18.63 -16.97
CA ASN A 359 -13.61 19.67 -17.86
C ASN A 359 -12.43 20.54 -18.31
N ASP A 360 -12.46 21.03 -19.55
CA ASP A 360 -11.37 21.81 -20.17
C ASP A 360 -11.07 23.14 -19.45
N CYS A 361 -11.97 23.63 -18.60
CA CYS A 361 -11.75 24.78 -17.73
C CYS A 361 -10.78 24.53 -16.57
N CYS A 362 -10.39 23.26 -16.29
CA CYS A 362 -9.49 22.90 -15.19
C CYS A 362 -8.00 23.07 -15.59
N THR A 363 -7.60 24.27 -15.95
CA THR A 363 -6.30 24.55 -16.58
C THR A 363 -5.11 24.41 -15.64
N ASN A 364 -5.25 24.74 -14.34
CA ASN A 364 -4.19 24.54 -13.35
C ASN A 364 -3.95 23.06 -13.07
N THR A 365 -5.01 22.26 -13.02
CA THR A 365 -4.93 20.79 -12.97
C THR A 365 -4.05 20.24 -14.10
N PHE A 366 -4.22 20.72 -15.34
CA PHE A 366 -3.44 20.24 -16.48
C PHE A 366 -1.97 20.68 -16.43
N ALA A 367 -1.70 21.88 -15.93
CA ALA A 367 -0.33 22.34 -15.72
C ALA A 367 0.42 21.47 -14.71
N GLU A 368 -0.26 21.08 -13.62
CA GLU A 368 0.36 20.21 -12.63
C GLU A 368 0.50 18.78 -13.10
N PHE A 369 -0.44 18.20 -13.85
CA PHE A 369 -0.26 16.87 -14.47
C PHE A 369 1.01 16.82 -15.35
N ALA A 370 1.34 17.91 -16.03
CA ALA A 370 2.52 17.97 -16.88
C ALA A 370 3.84 18.11 -16.12
N SER A 371 3.81 18.52 -14.85
CA SER A 371 5.00 18.81 -14.03
C SER A 371 5.12 17.94 -12.78
N TYR A 372 4.13 17.14 -12.44
CA TYR A 372 4.15 16.30 -11.23
C TYR A 372 5.05 15.08 -11.42
N VAL A 373 6.22 15.13 -10.81
CA VAL A 373 7.31 14.17 -10.99
C VAL A 373 7.74 13.53 -9.68
N TRP A 374 8.43 12.40 -9.80
CA TRP A 374 9.09 11.74 -8.67
C TRP A 374 10.36 12.49 -8.24
N ASP A 375 10.62 12.56 -6.93
CA ASP A 375 11.88 13.04 -6.35
C ASP A 375 12.94 11.94 -6.41
N THR A 376 13.66 11.88 -7.54
CA THR A 376 14.72 10.89 -7.77
C THR A 376 15.89 11.04 -6.81
N GLN A 377 16.20 12.27 -6.34
CA GLN A 377 17.28 12.50 -5.38
C GLN A 377 16.93 11.93 -4.00
N HIS A 378 15.68 12.11 -3.57
CA HIS A 378 15.19 11.50 -2.33
C HIS A 378 15.26 9.97 -2.42
N SER A 379 14.75 9.39 -3.51
CA SER A 379 14.73 7.94 -3.73
C SER A 379 16.14 7.33 -3.72
N GLN A 380 17.12 7.99 -4.33
CA GLN A 380 18.52 7.53 -4.32
C GLN A 380 19.15 7.54 -2.93
N LYS A 381 18.78 8.54 -2.09
CA LYS A 381 19.35 8.69 -0.73
C LYS A 381 18.70 7.77 0.30
N THR A 382 17.39 7.56 0.21
CA THR A 382 16.61 6.90 1.26
C THR A 382 16.11 5.50 0.85
N GLY A 383 16.11 5.20 -0.46
CA GLY A 383 15.46 4.00 -1.00
C GLY A 383 13.93 4.06 -0.97
N GLU A 384 13.35 5.23 -0.68
CA GLU A 384 11.90 5.44 -0.63
C GLU A 384 11.44 6.37 -1.76
N ASP A 385 10.35 6.02 -2.43
CA ASP A 385 9.77 6.90 -3.43
C ASP A 385 8.93 7.98 -2.78
N LYS A 386 9.11 9.20 -3.32
CA LYS A 386 8.36 10.37 -2.91
C LYS A 386 8.09 11.28 -4.10
N PRO A 387 6.91 11.89 -4.23
CA PRO A 387 6.72 12.96 -5.19
C PRO A 387 7.55 14.18 -4.80
N LEU A 388 8.08 14.87 -5.82
CA LEU A 388 8.66 16.20 -5.63
C LEU A 388 7.56 17.15 -5.16
N LYS A 389 7.82 17.88 -4.06
CA LYS A 389 6.85 18.80 -3.43
C LYS A 389 6.86 20.18 -4.12
N GLU A 390 6.57 20.17 -5.41
CA GLU A 390 6.43 21.34 -6.27
C GLU A 390 5.30 21.10 -7.25
N HIS A 391 4.41 22.07 -7.41
CA HIS A 391 3.26 21.99 -8.33
C HIS A 391 2.41 20.71 -8.11
N ASP A 392 2.07 20.44 -6.87
CA ASP A 392 1.40 19.21 -6.46
C ASP A 392 0.02 19.41 -5.82
N HIS A 393 -0.47 20.66 -5.75
CA HIS A 393 -1.68 21.01 -4.99
C HIS A 393 -2.97 20.50 -5.62
N ALA A 394 -3.13 20.64 -6.94
CA ALA A 394 -4.26 20.03 -7.65
C ALA A 394 -4.13 18.51 -7.70
N MET A 395 -2.91 17.97 -7.74
CA MET A 395 -2.66 16.52 -7.68
C MET A 395 -3.03 15.96 -6.31
N ASP A 396 -2.73 16.68 -5.23
CA ASP A 396 -3.09 16.28 -3.87
C ASP A 396 -4.61 16.35 -3.65
N ASP A 397 -5.30 17.40 -4.10
CA ASP A 397 -6.77 17.47 -3.97
C ASP A 397 -7.48 16.37 -4.78
N ILE A 398 -7.00 16.02 -5.99
CA ILE A 398 -7.50 14.89 -6.79
C ILE A 398 -7.27 13.58 -6.06
N ARG A 399 -6.09 13.38 -5.49
CA ARG A 399 -5.73 12.21 -4.69
C ARG A 399 -6.63 12.07 -3.46
N TYR A 400 -6.94 13.18 -2.79
CA TYR A 400 -7.88 13.19 -1.65
C TYR A 400 -9.29 12.76 -2.07
N PHE A 401 -9.77 13.24 -3.21
CA PHE A 401 -11.05 12.79 -3.76
C PHE A 401 -11.05 11.29 -4.04
N CYS A 402 -10.07 10.81 -4.78
CA CYS A 402 -9.97 9.39 -5.15
C CYS A 402 -9.88 8.49 -3.91
N SER A 403 -9.03 8.84 -2.95
CA SER A 403 -8.80 8.04 -1.74
C SER A 403 -9.99 8.06 -0.77
N THR A 404 -10.69 9.20 -0.66
CA THR A 404 -11.77 9.36 0.32
C THR A 404 -13.12 8.91 -0.22
N VAL A 405 -13.43 9.18 -1.50
CA VAL A 405 -14.73 8.90 -2.11
C VAL A 405 -14.71 7.61 -2.90
N LEU A 406 -13.80 7.48 -3.87
CA LEU A 406 -13.81 6.35 -4.81
C LEU A 406 -13.39 5.05 -4.13
N ALA A 407 -12.40 5.09 -3.24
CA ALA A 407 -11.97 3.92 -2.48
C ALA A 407 -13.06 3.33 -1.59
N LYS A 408 -13.98 4.16 -1.05
CA LYS A 408 -15.08 3.70 -0.19
C LYS A 408 -16.23 3.08 -0.96
N ASN A 409 -16.48 3.54 -2.18
CA ASN A 409 -17.62 3.12 -3.01
C ASN A 409 -17.40 1.78 -3.74
N GLY A 410 -16.33 1.06 -3.41
CA GLY A 410 -16.09 -0.29 -3.94
C GLY A 410 -15.90 -0.27 -5.45
N LEU A 411 -14.85 0.38 -5.93
CA LEU A 411 -14.49 0.35 -7.36
C LEU A 411 -14.41 -1.09 -7.85
N PRO A 412 -15.06 -1.44 -8.97
CA PRO A 412 -14.92 -2.75 -9.58
C PRO A 412 -13.44 -3.02 -9.86
N GLY A 413 -12.86 -4.00 -9.17
CA GLY A 413 -11.45 -4.38 -9.36
C GLY A 413 -10.46 -3.85 -8.33
N ILE A 414 -10.77 -2.83 -7.54
CA ILE A 414 -9.94 -2.42 -6.41
C ILE A 414 -10.44 -3.17 -5.17
N VAL A 415 -9.87 -4.33 -4.91
CA VAL A 415 -9.93 -4.92 -3.57
C VAL A 415 -9.23 -3.92 -2.67
N LYS A 416 -9.97 -3.29 -1.74
CA LYS A 416 -9.32 -2.58 -0.64
C LYS A 416 -8.25 -3.50 -0.09
N LEU A 417 -7.00 -3.16 -0.29
CA LEU A 417 -5.95 -3.52 0.63
C LEU A 417 -6.30 -2.75 1.91
N ARG A 418 -7.35 -3.22 2.62
CA ARG A 418 -7.69 -2.69 3.93
C ARG A 418 -6.48 -2.99 4.81
N ARG A 419 -5.72 -1.94 5.02
CA ARG A 419 -4.61 -1.89 5.97
C ARG A 419 -5.09 -2.19 7.39
#